data_97225795a79a613c04c6014ca7ffcabd
#
_entry.id   97225795a79a613c04c6014ca7ffcabd
#
_cell.length_a   1.000
_cell.length_b   1.000
_cell.length_c   1.000
_cell.angle_alpha   90.00
_cell.angle_beta   90.00
_cell.angle_gamma   90.00
#
_symmetry.space_group_name_H-M   'P 1'
#
loop_
_entity.id
_entity.type
_entity.pdbx_description
1 polymer ?
#
loop_
_entity_poly.entity_id
_entity_poly.type
_entity_poly.pdbx_seq_one_letter_code
_entity_poly.pdbx_strand_id
1 'polypeptide(L)'
;MKKSIILSILAILAFSACQEKAPQIVSGREWNSGRNLVADTTSSFLHWDPFIVQLDYGKNFDFDSLKCEITDESGKVRYSKVTAVSPKMGSYTLQGKKKGKLMTIGDFLRSKKNQTATVRFFAKDSLIVEKQVQVISEKK
;
A
#
# COMPACT_ATOMS: atom_id res chain seq x y z
N MET A 1 13.31 -43.27 -12.60
CA MET A 1 13.16 -41.93 -13.14
C MET A 1 11.84 -41.27 -12.78
N LYS A 2 10.72 -41.96 -12.79
CA LYS A 2 9.42 -41.36 -12.42
C LYS A 2 9.29 -40.99 -10.93
N LYS A 3 10.01 -41.63 -10.03
CA LYS A 3 9.97 -41.37 -8.58
C LYS A 3 10.68 -40.03 -8.20
N SER A 4 11.68 -39.60 -8.96
CA SER A 4 12.42 -38.36 -8.68
C SER A 4 11.62 -37.09 -8.99
N ILE A 5 10.74 -37.17 -9.99
CA ILE A 5 9.89 -36.02 -10.40
C ILE A 5 8.80 -35.75 -9.35
N ILE A 6 8.24 -36.82 -8.75
CA ILE A 6 7.20 -36.68 -7.71
C ILE A 6 7.79 -36.06 -6.42
N LEU A 7 9.03 -36.43 -6.07
CA LEU A 7 9.71 -35.90 -4.91
C LEU A 7 10.00 -34.40 -5.07
N SER A 8 10.35 -33.94 -6.28
CA SER A 8 10.61 -32.53 -6.58
C SER A 8 9.34 -31.68 -6.48
N ILE A 9 8.20 -32.20 -6.91
CA ILE A 9 6.91 -31.52 -6.82
C ILE A 9 6.47 -31.40 -5.37
N LEU A 10 6.68 -32.43 -4.56
CA LEU A 10 6.35 -32.39 -3.13
C LEU A 10 7.22 -31.37 -2.37
N ALA A 11 8.50 -31.26 -2.73
CA ALA A 11 9.40 -30.27 -2.12
C ALA A 11 8.98 -28.83 -2.45
N ILE A 12 8.51 -28.56 -3.66
CA ILE A 12 8.01 -27.24 -4.07
C ILE A 12 6.74 -26.87 -3.31
N LEU A 13 5.83 -27.80 -3.11
CA LEU A 13 4.60 -27.60 -2.34
C LEU A 13 4.89 -27.37 -0.84
N ALA A 14 5.86 -28.05 -0.27
CA ALA A 14 6.27 -27.84 1.11
C ALA A 14 6.93 -26.47 1.32
N PHE A 15 7.69 -25.97 0.33
CA PHE A 15 8.30 -24.62 0.38
C PHE A 15 7.24 -23.52 0.32
N SER A 16 6.20 -23.64 -0.51
CA SER A 16 5.14 -22.64 -0.60
C SER A 16 4.28 -22.60 0.65
N ALA A 17 4.11 -23.69 1.39
CA ALA A 17 3.37 -23.72 2.66
C ALA A 17 4.11 -23.03 3.82
N CYS A 18 5.43 -22.85 3.75
CA CYS A 18 6.27 -22.21 4.76
C CYS A 18 6.59 -20.74 4.45
N GLN A 19 6.13 -20.20 3.34
CA GLN A 19 6.37 -18.80 2.97
C GLN A 19 5.48 -17.87 3.81
N GLU A 20 6.11 -16.90 4.45
CA GLU A 20 5.42 -15.83 5.12
C GLU A 20 4.67 -14.95 4.13
N LYS A 21 3.54 -14.40 4.58
CA LYS A 21 2.74 -13.51 3.75
C LYS A 21 3.55 -12.27 3.36
N ALA A 22 3.68 -12.02 2.06
CA ALA A 22 4.36 -10.83 1.55
C ALA A 22 3.63 -9.54 2.00
N PRO A 23 4.35 -8.42 2.19
CA PRO A 23 3.72 -7.14 2.46
C PRO A 23 2.72 -6.77 1.37
N GLN A 24 1.58 -6.23 1.79
CA GLN A 24 0.49 -5.84 0.89
C GLN A 24 0.01 -4.43 1.20
N ILE A 25 -0.36 -3.71 0.15
CA ILE A 25 -1.02 -2.41 0.25
C ILE A 25 -2.49 -2.59 -0.05
N VAL A 26 -3.34 -2.11 0.86
CA VAL A 26 -4.78 -1.97 0.65
C VAL A 26 -5.10 -0.49 0.58
N SER A 27 -5.85 -0.08 -0.44
CA SER A 27 -6.30 1.30 -0.61
C SER A 27 -7.81 1.37 -0.62
N GLY A 28 -8.37 2.49 -0.14
CA GLY A 28 -9.81 2.68 -0.09
C GLY A 28 -10.20 4.09 0.31
N ARG A 29 -11.50 4.32 0.38
CA ARG A 29 -12.10 5.64 0.63
C ARG A 29 -12.56 5.85 2.06
N GLU A 30 -12.65 4.78 2.85
CA GLU A 30 -13.17 4.84 4.21
C GLU A 30 -12.22 4.14 5.19
N TRP A 31 -12.28 4.56 6.43
CA TRP A 31 -11.58 3.93 7.53
C TRP A 31 -12.57 3.34 8.53
N ASN A 32 -12.45 2.06 8.81
CA ASN A 32 -13.22 1.40 9.85
C ASN A 32 -12.38 1.30 11.13
N SER A 33 -12.63 2.21 12.07
CA SER A 33 -11.88 2.26 13.32
C SER A 33 -12.14 1.06 14.23
N GLY A 34 -13.34 0.49 14.18
CA GLY A 34 -13.68 -0.68 14.99
C GLY A 34 -12.93 -1.94 14.60
N ARG A 35 -12.58 -2.08 13.32
CA ARG A 35 -11.82 -3.21 12.79
C ARG A 35 -10.36 -2.87 12.50
N ASN A 36 -9.98 -1.60 12.61
CA ASN A 36 -8.65 -1.11 12.25
C ASN A 36 -8.26 -1.48 10.81
N LEU A 37 -9.20 -1.31 9.87
CA LEU A 37 -9.06 -1.70 8.47
C LEU A 37 -9.55 -0.59 7.54
N VAL A 38 -8.95 -0.54 6.36
CA VAL A 38 -9.47 0.24 5.25
C VAL A 38 -10.78 -0.40 4.77
N ALA A 39 -11.82 0.42 4.66
CA ALA A 39 -13.11 0.03 4.11
C ALA A 39 -13.32 0.71 2.74
N ASP A 40 -14.36 0.28 2.02
CA ASP A 40 -14.63 0.73 0.65
C ASP A 40 -13.36 0.64 -0.21
N THR A 41 -12.77 -0.56 -0.24
CA THR A 41 -11.52 -0.82 -0.93
C THR A 41 -11.66 -0.66 -2.44
N THR A 42 -10.70 0.06 -3.03
CA THR A 42 -10.68 0.32 -4.47
C THR A 42 -9.26 0.65 -4.91
N SER A 43 -8.97 0.47 -6.19
CA SER A 43 -7.77 0.95 -6.86
C SER A 43 -8.07 2.08 -7.85
N SER A 44 -9.33 2.53 -7.93
CA SER A 44 -9.77 3.65 -8.76
C SER A 44 -10.45 4.71 -7.90
N PHE A 45 -9.97 5.93 -7.99
CA PHE A 45 -10.43 7.06 -7.18
C PHE A 45 -10.83 8.22 -8.09
N LEU A 46 -11.93 8.88 -7.74
CA LEU A 46 -12.15 10.24 -8.24
C LEU A 46 -11.17 11.18 -7.51
N HIS A 47 -10.74 12.27 -8.15
CA HIS A 47 -9.73 13.13 -7.55
C HIS A 47 -10.15 13.72 -6.19
N TRP A 48 -11.46 13.82 -5.92
CA TRP A 48 -12.01 14.30 -4.63
C TRP A 48 -12.32 13.18 -3.64
N ASP A 49 -12.09 11.91 -3.99
CA ASP A 49 -12.32 10.81 -3.07
C ASP A 49 -11.28 10.83 -1.93
N PRO A 50 -11.70 10.58 -0.68
CA PRO A 50 -10.75 10.33 0.39
C PRO A 50 -9.80 9.21 0.02
N PHE A 51 -8.54 9.35 0.38
CA PHE A 51 -7.50 8.38 0.05
C PHE A 51 -6.85 7.87 1.31
N ILE A 52 -7.08 6.60 1.60
CA ILE A 52 -6.53 5.90 2.75
C ILE A 52 -5.77 4.68 2.27
N VAL A 53 -4.57 4.51 2.78
CA VAL A 53 -3.69 3.40 2.41
C VAL A 53 -3.26 2.68 3.69
N GLN A 54 -3.40 1.38 3.69
CA GLN A 54 -2.87 0.53 4.76
C GLN A 54 -1.81 -0.41 4.19
N LEU A 55 -0.64 -0.38 4.80
CA LEU A 55 0.41 -1.36 4.57
C LEU A 55 0.29 -2.45 5.63
N ASP A 56 0.04 -3.67 5.18
CA ASP A 56 0.09 -4.86 6.02
C ASP A 56 1.47 -5.51 5.80
N TYR A 57 2.32 -5.45 6.83
CA TYR A 57 3.67 -5.99 6.75
C TYR A 57 3.87 -7.23 7.63
N GLY A 58 2.85 -7.62 8.40
CA GLY A 58 2.95 -8.79 9.28
C GLY A 58 3.89 -8.58 10.46
N LYS A 59 4.20 -9.67 11.18
CA LYS A 59 4.93 -9.60 12.45
C LYS A 59 6.45 -9.78 12.32
N ASN A 60 6.97 -10.07 11.14
CA ASN A 60 8.35 -10.53 10.95
C ASN A 60 9.25 -9.51 10.25
N PHE A 61 8.88 -8.25 10.26
CA PHE A 61 9.72 -7.19 9.71
C PHE A 61 10.55 -6.53 10.81
N ASP A 62 11.86 -6.48 10.59
CA ASP A 62 12.81 -5.85 11.50
C ASP A 62 13.13 -4.43 11.03
N PHE A 63 12.19 -3.52 11.25
CA PHE A 63 12.39 -2.10 11.00
C PHE A 63 11.59 -1.26 12.01
N ASP A 64 12.10 -0.08 12.30
CA ASP A 64 11.53 0.87 13.26
C ASP A 64 10.93 2.12 12.59
N SER A 65 11.12 2.28 11.29
CA SER A 65 10.56 3.38 10.52
C SER A 65 10.18 2.94 9.11
N LEU A 66 9.19 3.62 8.55
CA LEU A 66 8.73 3.46 7.17
C LEU A 66 8.75 4.81 6.48
N LYS A 67 9.13 4.81 5.20
CA LYS A 67 8.92 5.96 4.32
C LYS A 67 7.83 5.61 3.31
N CYS A 68 6.81 6.46 3.23
CA CYS A 68 5.77 6.38 2.21
C CYS A 68 6.00 7.47 1.18
N GLU A 69 6.01 7.10 -0.09
CA GLU A 69 6.03 8.04 -1.21
C GLU A 69 4.84 7.81 -2.12
N ILE A 70 4.25 8.91 -2.58
CA ILE A 70 3.23 8.87 -3.63
C ILE A 70 3.76 9.67 -4.81
N THR A 71 3.90 8.99 -5.95
CA THR A 71 4.39 9.59 -7.18
C THR A 71 3.26 9.73 -8.19
N ASP A 72 3.33 10.79 -9.01
CA ASP A 72 2.43 10.98 -10.14
C ASP A 72 2.87 10.12 -11.34
N GLU A 73 2.13 10.20 -12.43
CA GLU A 73 2.41 9.41 -13.62
C GLU A 73 3.75 9.76 -14.29
N SER A 74 4.29 10.96 -14.04
CA SER A 74 5.61 11.35 -14.54
C SER A 74 6.76 10.81 -13.69
N GLY A 75 6.45 10.14 -12.57
CA GLY A 75 7.42 9.66 -11.61
C GLY A 75 7.86 10.69 -10.58
N LYS A 76 7.25 11.88 -10.59
CA LYS A 76 7.57 12.93 -9.60
C LYS A 76 6.94 12.59 -8.26
N VAL A 77 7.75 12.66 -7.19
CA VAL A 77 7.26 12.48 -5.81
C VAL A 77 6.41 13.68 -5.43
N ARG A 78 5.14 13.44 -5.13
CA ARG A 78 4.18 14.46 -4.71
C ARG A 78 3.96 14.48 -3.20
N TYR A 79 4.18 13.34 -2.55
CA TYR A 79 4.06 13.20 -1.11
C TYR A 79 5.14 12.25 -0.62
N SER A 80 5.77 12.61 0.48
CA SER A 80 6.77 11.77 1.14
C SER A 80 6.68 12.00 2.65
N LYS A 81 6.65 10.92 3.41
CA LYS A 81 6.64 10.98 4.87
C LYS A 81 7.37 9.79 5.46
N VAL A 82 8.22 10.06 6.43
CA VAL A 82 8.86 9.05 7.27
C VAL A 82 8.11 8.96 8.59
N THR A 83 7.75 7.77 9.01
CA THR A 83 7.00 7.53 10.24
C THR A 83 7.65 6.41 11.04
N ALA A 84 7.77 6.62 12.36
CA ALA A 84 8.17 5.56 13.27
C ALA A 84 7.07 4.49 13.36
N VAL A 85 7.46 3.23 13.30
CA VAL A 85 6.55 2.09 13.40
C VAL A 85 7.12 1.06 14.36
N SER A 86 6.26 0.17 14.83
CA SER A 86 6.68 -0.97 15.66
C SER A 86 6.47 -2.26 14.88
N PRO A 87 7.44 -3.19 14.88
CA PRO A 87 7.26 -4.52 14.30
C PRO A 87 6.05 -5.27 14.87
N LYS A 88 5.68 -4.98 16.11
CA LYS A 88 4.54 -5.62 16.79
C LYS A 88 3.19 -5.19 16.25
N MET A 89 3.10 -4.05 15.57
CA MET A 89 1.83 -3.54 15.05
C MET A 89 1.34 -4.31 13.83
N GLY A 90 2.23 -4.84 13.02
CA GLY A 90 1.90 -5.62 11.83
C GLY A 90 1.35 -4.82 10.65
N SER A 91 0.94 -3.57 10.86
CA SER A 91 0.40 -2.70 9.82
C SER A 91 0.65 -1.23 10.11
N TYR A 92 0.62 -0.43 9.05
CA TYR A 92 0.69 1.03 9.11
C TYR A 92 -0.38 1.61 8.21
N THR A 93 -1.10 2.63 8.70
CA THR A 93 -2.15 3.30 7.93
C THR A 93 -1.78 4.74 7.66
N LEU A 94 -1.80 5.11 6.39
CA LEU A 94 -1.65 6.48 5.95
C LEU A 94 -3.02 7.12 5.82
N GLN A 95 -3.27 8.14 6.65
CA GLN A 95 -4.44 9.01 6.58
C GLN A 95 -3.95 10.44 6.70
N GLY A 96 -4.12 11.22 5.66
CA GLY A 96 -3.84 12.65 5.70
C GLY A 96 -5.09 13.43 6.12
N LYS A 97 -4.89 14.54 6.82
CA LYS A 97 -5.95 15.49 7.12
C LYS A 97 -5.57 16.88 6.63
N LYS A 98 -6.54 17.55 6.02
CA LYS A 98 -6.42 18.92 5.56
C LYS A 98 -7.69 19.68 6.02
N LYS A 99 -7.51 20.73 6.83
CA LYS A 99 -8.62 21.48 7.41
C LYS A 99 -9.68 20.61 8.11
N GLY A 100 -9.22 19.58 8.86
CA GLY A 100 -10.10 18.69 9.61
C GLY A 100 -10.79 17.60 8.80
N LYS A 101 -10.60 17.57 7.47
CA LYS A 101 -11.16 16.54 6.58
C LYS A 101 -10.07 15.61 6.08
N LEU A 102 -10.44 14.38 5.75
CA LEU A 102 -9.50 13.45 5.11
C LEU A 102 -8.99 14.02 3.79
N MET A 103 -7.69 13.89 3.57
CA MET A 103 -7.10 14.28 2.30
C MET A 103 -7.60 13.37 1.18
N THR A 104 -7.89 14.00 0.04
CA THR A 104 -8.26 13.29 -1.17
C THR A 104 -7.02 12.84 -1.93
N ILE A 105 -7.18 11.92 -2.88
CA ILE A 105 -6.06 11.55 -3.76
C ILE A 105 -5.55 12.76 -4.55
N GLY A 106 -6.46 13.66 -4.96
CA GLY A 106 -6.09 14.92 -5.61
C GLY A 106 -5.25 15.84 -4.73
N ASP A 107 -5.52 15.87 -3.42
CA ASP A 107 -4.71 16.63 -2.45
C ASP A 107 -3.29 16.09 -2.35
N PHE A 108 -3.13 14.76 -2.27
CA PHE A 108 -1.80 14.13 -2.21
C PHE A 108 -0.99 14.41 -3.48
N LEU A 109 -1.61 14.32 -4.64
CA LEU A 109 -0.95 14.53 -5.93
C LEU A 109 -0.84 16.01 -6.34
N ARG A 110 -1.59 16.88 -5.68
CA ARG A 110 -1.74 18.29 -6.07
C ARG A 110 -2.19 18.42 -7.52
N SER A 111 -3.09 17.55 -7.95
CA SER A 111 -3.57 17.47 -9.33
C SER A 111 -4.97 16.88 -9.37
N LYS A 112 -5.76 17.34 -10.35
CA LYS A 112 -7.11 16.81 -10.63
C LYS A 112 -7.16 16.02 -11.94
N LYS A 113 -6.00 15.75 -12.54
CA LYS A 113 -5.93 15.07 -13.84
C LYS A 113 -6.18 13.57 -13.73
N ASN A 114 -6.71 12.98 -14.79
CA ASN A 114 -6.66 11.54 -14.98
C ASN A 114 -5.21 11.09 -15.05
N GLN A 115 -4.82 10.17 -14.19
CA GLN A 115 -3.46 9.64 -14.15
C GLN A 115 -3.37 8.37 -13.34
N THR A 116 -2.28 7.66 -13.50
CA THR A 116 -1.88 6.57 -12.61
C THR A 116 -0.92 7.11 -11.57
N ALA A 117 -1.26 6.95 -10.30
CA ALA A 117 -0.36 7.25 -9.19
C ALA A 117 0.24 5.96 -8.65
N THR A 118 1.44 6.05 -8.07
CA THR A 118 2.09 4.90 -7.45
C THR A 118 2.38 5.21 -5.99
N VAL A 119 1.92 4.32 -5.12
CA VAL A 119 2.22 4.35 -3.68
C VAL A 119 3.36 3.38 -3.43
N ARG A 120 4.44 3.86 -2.79
CA ARG A 120 5.61 3.06 -2.44
C ARG A 120 5.91 3.15 -0.96
N PHE A 121 6.23 2.01 -0.38
CA PHE A 121 6.74 1.96 0.99
C PHE A 121 8.17 1.45 1.01
N PHE A 122 9.00 2.13 1.78
CA PHE A 122 10.42 1.81 1.96
C PHE A 122 10.72 1.56 3.42
N ALA A 123 11.59 0.60 3.68
CA ALA A 123 12.22 0.39 4.98
C ALA A 123 13.73 0.31 4.78
N LYS A 124 14.50 1.05 5.58
CA LYS A 124 15.97 1.09 5.47
C LYS A 124 16.43 1.39 4.04
N ASP A 125 15.78 2.34 3.36
CA ASP A 125 16.03 2.77 1.97
C ASP A 125 15.77 1.69 0.91
N SER A 126 15.19 0.56 1.28
CA SER A 126 14.80 -0.48 0.34
C SER A 126 13.29 -0.47 0.10
N LEU A 127 12.89 -0.59 -1.16
CA LEU A 127 11.49 -0.73 -1.53
C LEU A 127 10.93 -2.04 -0.99
N ILE A 128 9.86 -1.95 -0.18
CA ILE A 128 9.18 -3.13 0.36
C ILE A 128 8.08 -3.59 -0.60
N VAL A 129 7.23 -2.65 -1.01
CA VAL A 129 6.05 -2.92 -1.83
C VAL A 129 5.57 -1.63 -2.48
N GLU A 130 4.97 -1.76 -3.65
CA GLU A 130 4.32 -0.65 -4.35
C GLU A 130 2.96 -1.07 -4.89
N LYS A 131 2.08 -0.10 -5.07
CA LYS A 131 0.76 -0.29 -5.66
C LYS A 131 0.40 0.89 -6.55
N GLN A 132 -0.10 0.60 -7.74
CA GLN A 132 -0.66 1.60 -8.63
C GLN A 132 -2.15 1.80 -8.35
N VAL A 133 -2.57 3.05 -8.39
CA VAL A 133 -3.98 3.43 -8.30
C VAL A 133 -4.33 4.36 -9.46
N GLN A 134 -5.55 4.28 -9.93
CA GLN A 134 -6.06 5.14 -11.00
C GLN A 134 -6.76 6.34 -10.40
N VAL A 135 -6.46 7.51 -10.90
CA VAL A 135 -7.16 8.74 -10.57
C VAL A 135 -7.99 9.17 -11.77
N ILE A 136 -9.28 9.33 -11.56
CA ILE A 136 -10.24 9.66 -12.59
C ILE A 136 -10.79 11.05 -12.31
N SER A 137 -10.70 11.94 -13.28
CA SER A 137 -11.45 13.19 -13.24
C SER A 137 -12.83 12.95 -13.85
N GLU A 138 -13.85 13.56 -13.25
CA GLU A 138 -15.19 13.46 -13.83
C GLU A 138 -15.22 14.16 -15.17
N LYS A 139 -15.64 13.43 -16.20
CA LYS A 139 -15.96 14.05 -17.48
C LYS A 139 -17.30 14.78 -17.34
N LYS A 140 -17.25 16.06 -17.51
CA LYS A 140 -18.47 16.82 -17.73
C LYS A 140 -19.06 16.53 -19.11
#